data_1487a576fb91988d9f88b3408473e98e
#
_entry.id   1487a576fb91988d9f88b3408473e98e
#
_cell.length_a   1.000
_cell.length_b   1.000
_cell.length_c   1.000
_cell.angle_alpha   90.00
_cell.angle_beta   90.00
_cell.angle_gamma   90.00
#
_symmetry.space_group_name_H-M   'P 1'
#
loop_
_entity.id
_entity.type
_entity.pdbx_description
1 polymer ?
#
loop_
_entity_poly.entity_id
_entity_poly.type
_entity_poly.pdbx_seq_one_letter_code
_entity_poly.pdbx_strand_id
1 'polypeptide(L)'
;FLINKTTKQAKNLEWESSYRFANTGSESYLKQELRLVIGTKDYVKENNAGVELYPDAFTLAQNYPNPFNPQTSIMISLEEDAQLNLIIFNLLGEEVTRLAMNEHRPAGYYTFIWNGTNAMGSKVSTGVYFYHAMIRDAQGKVVLNKTRKMIFLK
;
A
#
# COMPACT_ATOMS: atom_id res chain seq x y z
N PHE A 1 -7.37 -1.60 16.03
CA PHE A 1 -6.45 -2.60 15.46
C PHE A 1 -6.60 -3.95 16.14
N LEU A 2 -6.52 -5.02 15.37
CA LEU A 2 -6.31 -6.36 15.86
C LEU A 2 -4.83 -6.73 15.65
N ILE A 3 -4.11 -6.98 16.74
CA ILE A 3 -2.69 -7.28 16.72
C ILE A 3 -2.48 -8.78 16.98
N ASN A 4 -1.82 -9.46 16.07
CA ASN A 4 -1.34 -10.82 16.28
C ASN A 4 0.08 -10.76 16.85
N LYS A 5 0.22 -11.04 18.13
CA LYS A 5 1.53 -11.00 18.82
C LYS A 5 2.49 -12.11 18.36
N THR A 6 1.94 -13.21 17.87
CA THR A 6 2.72 -14.35 17.39
C THR A 6 3.38 -14.05 16.06
N THR A 7 2.62 -13.51 15.08
CA THR A 7 3.12 -13.21 13.73
C THR A 7 3.66 -11.78 13.60
N LYS A 8 3.53 -10.94 14.64
CA LYS A 8 3.88 -9.51 14.62
C LYS A 8 3.16 -8.73 13.51
N GLN A 9 1.92 -9.11 13.22
CA GLN A 9 1.08 -8.46 12.24
C GLN A 9 -0.06 -7.71 12.92
N ALA A 10 -0.45 -6.60 12.35
CA ALA A 10 -1.61 -5.83 12.79
C ALA A 10 -2.56 -5.56 11.63
N LYS A 11 -3.85 -5.49 11.95
CA LYS A 11 -4.91 -5.18 11.02
C LYS A 11 -5.77 -4.05 11.55
N ASN A 12 -5.96 -3.04 10.71
CA ASN A 12 -6.90 -1.97 11.02
C ASN A 12 -8.32 -2.43 10.72
N LEU A 13 -9.15 -2.58 11.75
CA LEU A 13 -10.53 -3.06 11.64
C LEU A 13 -11.52 -2.00 11.14
N GLU A 14 -11.13 -0.74 11.03
CA GLU A 14 -11.94 0.30 10.39
C GLU A 14 -12.06 0.08 8.88
N TRP A 15 -11.09 -0.62 8.29
CA TRP A 15 -10.93 -0.81 6.83
C TRP A 15 -11.19 -2.22 6.37
N GLU A 16 -10.96 -3.17 7.26
CA GLU A 16 -11.04 -4.58 6.95
C GLU A 16 -11.92 -5.32 7.98
N SER A 17 -13.07 -5.77 7.55
CA SER A 17 -14.08 -6.40 8.39
C SER A 17 -13.76 -7.84 8.79
N SER A 18 -12.68 -8.44 8.30
CA SER A 18 -12.33 -9.85 8.59
C SER A 18 -10.83 -10.08 8.76
N TYR A 19 -10.47 -10.98 9.64
CA TYR A 19 -9.11 -11.46 9.83
C TYR A 19 -9.02 -12.95 9.43
N ARG A 20 -8.11 -13.30 8.54
CA ARG A 20 -7.89 -14.68 8.12
C ARG A 20 -6.71 -15.26 8.86
N PHE A 21 -6.90 -16.43 9.45
CA PHE A 21 -5.84 -17.21 10.06
C PHE A 21 -5.22 -18.12 8.99
N ALA A 22 -3.91 -18.03 8.82
CA ALA A 22 -3.18 -19.01 8.01
C ALA A 22 -2.76 -20.17 8.91
N ASN A 23 -3.15 -21.40 8.56
CA ASN A 23 -2.61 -22.60 9.17
C ASN A 23 -1.42 -23.06 8.33
N THR A 24 -0.22 -22.90 8.85
CA THR A 24 1.03 -23.30 8.17
C THR A 24 1.67 -24.55 8.79
N GLY A 25 1.02 -25.19 9.77
CA GLY A 25 1.60 -26.28 10.52
C GLY A 25 0.80 -27.58 10.45
N SER A 26 1.45 -28.69 10.78
CA SER A 26 0.87 -30.03 10.94
C SER A 26 0.19 -30.26 12.29
N GLU A 27 0.13 -29.22 13.14
CA GLU A 27 -0.49 -29.33 14.45
C GLU A 27 -2.01 -29.23 14.37
N SER A 28 -2.70 -29.99 15.20
CA SER A 28 -4.17 -30.06 15.21
C SER A 28 -4.85 -28.78 15.75
N TYR A 29 -4.09 -27.86 16.30
CA TYR A 29 -4.59 -26.55 16.77
C TYR A 29 -3.52 -25.47 16.66
N LEU A 30 -3.97 -24.22 16.37
CA LEU A 30 -3.13 -23.04 16.35
C LEU A 30 -3.39 -22.23 17.63
N LYS A 31 -2.35 -22.01 18.42
CA LYS A 31 -2.40 -21.05 19.51
C LYS A 31 -1.85 -19.70 19.00
N GLN A 32 -2.73 -18.75 18.78
CA GLN A 32 -2.35 -17.37 18.42
C GLN A 32 -2.80 -16.40 19.52
N GLU A 33 -1.90 -15.54 19.93
CA GLU A 33 -2.23 -14.49 20.88
C GLU A 33 -2.64 -13.21 20.13
N LEU A 34 -3.92 -12.88 20.21
CA LEU A 34 -4.49 -11.69 19.59
C LEU A 34 -4.75 -10.63 20.65
N ARG A 35 -4.45 -9.39 20.34
CA ARG A 35 -4.75 -8.22 21.14
C ARG A 35 -5.58 -7.23 20.35
N LEU A 36 -6.77 -6.90 20.85
CA LEU A 36 -7.58 -5.82 20.32
C LEU A 36 -7.16 -4.51 20.99
N VAL A 37 -6.80 -3.50 20.19
CA VAL A 37 -6.45 -2.15 20.66
C VAL A 37 -7.41 -1.16 20.03
N ILE A 38 -8.13 -0.43 20.88
CA ILE A 38 -9.10 0.58 20.46
C ILE A 38 -8.73 1.89 21.18
N GLY A 39 -8.68 2.99 20.44
CA GLY A 39 -8.35 4.30 20.98
C GLY A 39 -7.92 5.28 19.93
N THR A 40 -7.44 6.45 20.36
CA THR A 40 -6.81 7.43 19.48
C THR A 40 -5.54 6.86 18.84
N LYS A 41 -5.06 7.50 17.76
CA LYS A 41 -3.81 7.11 17.08
C LYS A 41 -2.63 7.03 18.04
N ASP A 42 -2.50 7.99 18.95
CA ASP A 42 -1.40 8.02 19.93
C ASP A 42 -1.52 6.88 20.94
N TYR A 43 -2.71 6.64 21.47
CA TYR A 43 -2.97 5.51 22.37
C TYR A 43 -2.65 4.17 21.70
N VAL A 44 -3.04 4.01 20.44
CA VAL A 44 -2.79 2.78 19.66
C VAL A 44 -1.29 2.62 19.40
N LYS A 45 -0.56 3.70 19.07
CA LYS A 45 0.91 3.68 18.90
C LYS A 45 1.64 3.26 20.17
N GLU A 46 1.24 3.77 21.33
CA GLU A 46 1.83 3.42 22.63
C GLU A 46 1.53 1.98 23.07
N ASN A 47 0.39 1.43 22.63
CA ASN A 47 -0.09 0.10 23.02
C ASN A 47 0.04 -0.97 21.95
N ASN A 48 0.94 -0.79 20.99
CA ASN A 48 1.09 -1.62 19.78
C ASN A 48 1.74 -3.00 20.00
N ALA A 49 2.10 -3.35 21.23
CA ALA A 49 2.77 -4.62 21.56
C ALA A 49 4.08 -4.86 20.76
N GLY A 50 4.79 -3.77 20.38
CA GLY A 50 6.01 -3.83 19.57
C GLY A 50 5.78 -4.14 18.09
N VAL A 51 4.56 -3.92 17.59
CA VAL A 51 4.21 -4.04 16.17
C VAL A 51 4.07 -2.63 15.59
N GLU A 52 4.74 -2.35 14.47
CA GLU A 52 4.60 -1.08 13.77
C GLU A 52 3.21 -1.01 13.11
N LEU A 53 2.35 -0.14 13.64
CA LEU A 53 0.95 -0.02 13.20
C LEU A 53 0.74 1.09 12.17
N TYR A 54 1.59 2.10 12.20
CA TYR A 54 1.56 3.25 11.32
C TYR A 54 2.94 3.52 10.76
N PRO A 55 3.05 3.90 9.49
CA PRO A 55 4.34 4.31 8.93
C PRO A 55 4.83 5.62 9.58
N ASP A 56 6.15 5.75 9.67
CA ASP A 56 6.81 6.94 10.23
C ASP A 56 7.11 8.00 9.16
N ALA A 57 6.79 7.72 7.89
CA ALA A 57 7.03 8.63 6.78
C ALA A 57 6.12 8.34 5.59
N PHE A 58 5.88 9.37 4.77
CA PHE A 58 5.32 9.22 3.44
C PHE A 58 6.37 8.58 2.51
N THR A 59 6.08 7.43 1.95
CA THR A 59 6.99 6.77 1.02
C THR A 59 6.29 6.25 -0.23
N LEU A 60 7.04 6.18 -1.34
CA LEU A 60 6.72 5.41 -2.52
C LEU A 60 7.80 4.35 -2.69
N ALA A 61 7.45 3.08 -2.51
CA ALA A 61 8.37 1.96 -2.66
C ALA A 61 8.64 1.63 -4.13
N GLN A 62 9.74 0.90 -4.39
CA GLN A 62 9.96 0.28 -5.69
C GLN A 62 8.90 -0.80 -5.91
N ASN A 63 8.30 -0.84 -7.10
CA ASN A 63 7.35 -1.88 -7.46
C ASN A 63 8.00 -3.27 -7.41
N TYR A 64 7.22 -4.27 -7.01
CA TYR A 64 7.69 -5.65 -6.97
C TYR A 64 6.62 -6.61 -7.51
N PRO A 65 7.01 -7.55 -8.39
CA PRO A 65 8.32 -7.68 -9.01
C PRO A 65 8.67 -6.53 -9.98
N ASN A 66 9.97 -6.36 -10.30
CA ASN A 66 10.46 -5.47 -11.34
C ASN A 66 11.78 -6.03 -11.91
N PRO A 67 11.86 -6.46 -13.18
CA PRO A 67 10.78 -6.49 -14.17
C PRO A 67 9.59 -7.35 -13.75
N PHE A 68 8.40 -7.11 -14.36
CA PHE A 68 7.18 -7.83 -14.00
C PHE A 68 6.43 -8.40 -15.24
N ASN A 69 5.67 -9.48 -15.00
CA ASN A 69 4.77 -10.15 -15.95
C ASN A 69 3.74 -10.99 -15.15
N PRO A 70 2.44 -10.85 -15.33
CA PRO A 70 1.74 -9.75 -16.00
C PRO A 70 1.45 -8.57 -15.06
N GLN A 71 1.73 -8.68 -13.77
CA GLN A 71 1.36 -7.70 -12.75
C GLN A 71 2.48 -7.36 -11.79
N THR A 72 2.38 -6.19 -11.19
CA THR A 72 3.28 -5.71 -10.15
C THR A 72 2.53 -4.99 -9.06
N SER A 73 3.09 -4.98 -7.86
CA SER A 73 2.57 -4.27 -6.69
C SER A 73 3.40 -3.01 -6.43
N ILE A 74 2.73 -1.90 -6.18
CA ILE A 74 3.31 -0.61 -5.78
C ILE A 74 2.85 -0.33 -4.37
N MET A 75 3.79 -0.24 -3.43
CA MET A 75 3.48 0.06 -2.03
C MET A 75 3.70 1.55 -1.75
N ILE A 76 2.75 2.14 -1.04
CA ILE A 76 2.78 3.53 -0.57
C ILE A 76 2.51 3.51 0.93
N SER A 77 3.28 4.28 1.70
CA SER A 77 3.00 4.54 3.10
C SER A 77 2.56 5.99 3.32
N LEU A 78 1.55 6.17 4.17
CA LEU A 78 1.05 7.45 4.61
C LEU A 78 1.27 7.59 6.12
N GLU A 79 2.11 8.53 6.53
CA GLU A 79 2.40 8.83 7.93
C GLU A 79 1.16 9.36 8.66
N GLU A 80 0.35 10.14 7.97
CA GLU A 80 -0.90 10.71 8.43
C GLU A 80 -1.97 10.67 7.34
N ASP A 81 -3.18 11.10 7.68
CA ASP A 81 -4.30 11.19 6.75
C ASP A 81 -3.97 12.14 5.61
N ALA A 82 -4.08 11.69 4.38
CA ALA A 82 -3.61 12.43 3.23
C ALA A 82 -4.43 12.15 1.97
N GLN A 83 -4.31 13.05 0.99
CA GLN A 83 -4.84 12.88 -0.35
C GLN A 83 -3.77 12.31 -1.28
N LEU A 84 -4.08 11.21 -1.95
CA LEU A 84 -3.17 10.45 -2.80
C LEU A 84 -3.59 10.52 -4.27
N ASN A 85 -2.61 10.78 -5.12
CA ASN A 85 -2.67 10.53 -6.56
C ASN A 85 -1.55 9.55 -6.95
N LEU A 86 -1.88 8.53 -7.75
CA LEU A 86 -0.92 7.57 -8.30
C LEU A 86 -1.23 7.33 -9.77
N ILE A 87 -0.32 7.77 -10.65
CA ILE A 87 -0.50 7.79 -12.09
C ILE A 87 0.65 7.03 -12.75
N ILE A 88 0.33 6.27 -13.79
CA ILE A 88 1.30 5.54 -14.62
C ILE A 88 1.47 6.26 -15.95
N PHE A 89 2.72 6.43 -16.38
CA PHE A 89 3.14 7.07 -17.62
C PHE A 89 3.99 6.12 -18.48
N ASN A 90 3.92 6.29 -19.77
CA ASN A 90 4.84 5.65 -20.71
C ASN A 90 6.16 6.45 -20.81
N LEU A 91 7.08 5.97 -21.68
CA LEU A 91 8.40 6.59 -21.89
C LEU A 91 8.32 8.01 -22.49
N LEU A 92 7.23 8.34 -23.19
CA LEU A 92 6.99 9.67 -23.78
C LEU A 92 6.37 10.65 -22.78
N GLY A 93 6.09 10.21 -21.53
CA GLY A 93 5.41 11.02 -20.51
C GLY A 93 3.89 11.10 -20.71
N GLU A 94 3.31 10.26 -21.57
CA GLU A 94 1.87 10.19 -21.76
C GLU A 94 1.26 9.34 -20.64
N GLU A 95 0.12 9.79 -20.12
CA GLU A 95 -0.62 9.05 -19.10
C GLU A 95 -1.20 7.75 -19.66
N VAL A 96 -0.89 6.64 -18.99
CA VAL A 96 -1.38 5.30 -19.33
C VAL A 96 -2.63 4.96 -18.55
N THR A 97 -2.59 5.16 -17.24
CA THR A 97 -3.71 4.91 -16.33
C THR A 97 -3.50 5.58 -14.98
N ARG A 98 -4.57 5.74 -14.23
CA ARG A 98 -4.55 6.21 -12.84
C ARG A 98 -4.93 5.06 -11.92
N LEU A 99 -4.10 4.80 -10.94
CA LEU A 99 -4.36 3.80 -9.89
C LEU A 99 -5.04 4.42 -8.66
N ALA A 100 -4.82 5.72 -8.44
CA ALA A 100 -5.53 6.52 -7.45
C ALA A 100 -5.69 7.97 -7.96
N MET A 101 -6.84 8.59 -7.71
CA MET A 101 -7.13 9.94 -8.12
C MET A 101 -7.83 10.72 -7.00
N ASN A 102 -7.07 11.66 -6.38
CA ASN A 102 -7.54 12.48 -5.27
C ASN A 102 -8.20 11.68 -4.14
N GLU A 103 -7.69 10.47 -3.89
CA GLU A 103 -8.23 9.60 -2.87
C GLU A 103 -7.78 10.05 -1.48
N HIS A 104 -8.73 10.36 -0.61
CA HIS A 104 -8.46 10.53 0.81
C HIS A 104 -8.23 9.17 1.45
N ARG A 105 -7.05 9.01 2.03
CA ARG A 105 -6.64 7.80 2.73
C ARG A 105 -6.06 8.18 4.08
N PRO A 106 -6.40 7.49 5.18
CA PRO A 106 -5.74 7.72 6.46
C PRO A 106 -4.32 7.17 6.48
N ALA A 107 -3.65 7.45 7.60
CA ALA A 107 -2.36 6.89 7.91
C ALA A 107 -2.35 5.37 7.76
N GLY A 108 -1.37 4.82 7.03
CA GLY A 108 -1.28 3.37 6.81
C GLY A 108 -0.45 2.97 5.60
N TYR A 109 -0.42 1.65 5.37
CA TYR A 109 0.26 1.04 4.22
C TYR A 109 -0.76 0.63 3.17
N TYR A 110 -0.52 1.02 1.91
CA TYR A 110 -1.41 0.78 0.78
C TYR A 110 -0.66 0.08 -0.34
N THR A 111 -1.29 -0.94 -0.92
CA THR A 111 -0.75 -1.67 -2.07
C THR A 111 -1.66 -1.50 -3.27
N PHE A 112 -1.10 -0.97 -4.35
CA PHE A 112 -1.77 -0.82 -5.64
C PHE A 112 -1.22 -1.86 -6.61
N ILE A 113 -2.10 -2.55 -7.33
CA ILE A 113 -1.71 -3.54 -8.32
C ILE A 113 -1.89 -2.95 -9.70
N TRP A 114 -0.84 -3.04 -10.53
CA TRP A 114 -0.95 -2.77 -11.94
C TRP A 114 -0.67 -4.02 -12.76
N ASN A 115 -1.59 -4.34 -13.64
CA ASN A 115 -1.57 -5.54 -14.48
C ASN A 115 -1.15 -5.26 -15.94
N GLY A 116 -0.47 -4.15 -16.22
CA GLY A 116 -0.04 -3.77 -17.56
C GLY A 116 -1.17 -3.40 -18.50
N THR A 117 -2.21 -2.70 -17.98
CA THR A 117 -3.34 -2.19 -18.78
C THR A 117 -3.41 -0.67 -18.75
N ASN A 118 -3.95 -0.09 -19.83
CA ASN A 118 -4.29 1.33 -19.90
C ASN A 118 -5.68 1.58 -19.26
N ALA A 119 -6.11 2.84 -19.26
CA ALA A 119 -7.39 3.27 -18.69
C ALA A 119 -8.62 2.61 -19.35
N MET A 120 -8.50 2.10 -20.58
CA MET A 120 -9.56 1.36 -21.28
C MET A 120 -9.50 -0.16 -21.01
N GLY A 121 -8.62 -0.62 -20.13
CA GLY A 121 -8.42 -2.05 -19.85
C GLY A 121 -7.60 -2.82 -20.89
N SER A 122 -7.10 -2.17 -21.94
CA SER A 122 -6.29 -2.79 -22.96
C SER A 122 -4.85 -2.99 -22.49
N LYS A 123 -4.26 -4.14 -22.82
CA LYS A 123 -2.84 -4.45 -22.51
C LYS A 123 -1.91 -3.49 -23.24
N VAL A 124 -0.97 -2.94 -22.50
CA VAL A 124 0.08 -2.09 -23.06
C VAL A 124 1.24 -2.92 -23.59
N SER A 125 2.17 -2.30 -24.33
CA SER A 125 3.36 -2.96 -24.89
C SER A 125 4.40 -3.24 -23.82
N THR A 126 5.25 -4.26 -24.05
CA THR A 126 6.49 -4.45 -23.29
C THR A 126 7.33 -3.18 -23.37
N GLY A 127 7.89 -2.75 -22.24
CA GLY A 127 8.69 -1.54 -22.20
C GLY A 127 8.91 -0.96 -20.82
N VAL A 128 9.48 0.25 -20.84
CA VAL A 128 9.71 1.06 -19.64
C VAL A 128 8.49 1.94 -19.39
N TYR A 129 8.06 1.94 -18.13
CA TYR A 129 6.98 2.77 -17.60
C TYR A 129 7.46 3.51 -16.37
N PHE A 130 6.77 4.59 -16.03
CA PHE A 130 7.00 5.34 -14.81
C PHE A 130 5.70 5.39 -14.01
N TYR A 131 5.81 5.36 -12.71
CA TYR A 131 4.69 5.67 -11.82
C TYR A 131 5.06 6.84 -10.93
N HIS A 132 4.12 7.75 -10.82
CA HIS A 132 4.26 9.01 -10.09
C HIS A 132 3.23 9.06 -8.97
N ALA A 133 3.71 9.23 -7.74
CA ALA A 133 2.87 9.49 -6.59
C ALA A 133 3.00 10.95 -6.15
N MET A 134 1.86 11.61 -5.99
CA MET A 134 1.76 12.91 -5.34
C MET A 134 0.82 12.79 -4.16
N ILE A 135 1.34 13.13 -2.97
CA ILE A 135 0.59 13.06 -1.71
C ILE A 135 0.51 14.47 -1.14
N ARG A 136 -0.69 14.85 -0.70
CA ARG A 136 -0.96 16.11 -0.01
C ARG A 136 -1.52 15.83 1.38
N ASP A 137 -1.05 16.57 2.38
CA ASP A 137 -1.59 16.54 3.73
C ASP A 137 -3.01 17.15 3.79
N ALA A 138 -3.62 17.13 4.98
CA ALA A 138 -4.95 17.70 5.22
C ALA A 138 -5.04 19.21 4.94
N GLN A 139 -3.90 19.91 4.91
CA GLN A 139 -3.80 21.35 4.59
C GLN A 139 -3.58 21.60 3.09
N GLY A 140 -3.49 20.53 2.27
CA GLY A 140 -3.26 20.60 0.83
C GLY A 140 -1.79 20.80 0.43
N LYS A 141 -0.85 20.80 1.39
CA LYS A 141 0.59 20.90 1.14
C LYS A 141 1.10 19.58 0.55
N VAL A 142 1.93 19.67 -0.48
CA VAL A 142 2.59 18.47 -1.04
C VAL A 142 3.65 17.95 -0.07
N VAL A 143 3.44 16.77 0.47
CA VAL A 143 4.35 16.09 1.41
C VAL A 143 5.17 14.99 0.73
N LEU A 144 4.71 14.48 -0.41
CA LEU A 144 5.50 13.60 -1.28
C LEU A 144 5.17 13.88 -2.75
N ASN A 145 6.23 13.99 -3.56
CA ASN A 145 6.16 14.12 -5.01
C ASN A 145 7.31 13.28 -5.59
N LYS A 146 7.01 12.06 -6.03
CA LYS A 146 8.04 11.09 -6.38
C LYS A 146 7.65 10.25 -7.58
N THR A 147 8.63 10.05 -8.48
CA THR A 147 8.51 9.17 -9.65
C THR A 147 9.48 8.01 -9.53
N ARG A 148 9.05 6.82 -9.96
CA ARG A 148 9.88 5.63 -10.06
C ARG A 148 9.69 4.95 -11.42
N LYS A 149 10.73 4.23 -11.83
CA LYS A 149 10.76 3.46 -13.08
C LYS A 149 10.38 2.00 -12.81
N MET A 150 9.66 1.41 -13.76
CA MET A 150 9.36 -0.03 -13.80
C MET A 150 9.51 -0.58 -15.23
N ILE A 151 9.69 -1.90 -15.36
CA ILE A 151 9.86 -2.60 -16.62
C ILE A 151 8.79 -3.67 -16.74
N PHE A 152 7.96 -3.56 -17.78
CA PHE A 152 6.95 -4.56 -18.12
C PHE A 152 7.45 -5.49 -19.20
N LEU A 153 7.35 -6.78 -18.99
CA LEU A 153 7.66 -7.85 -19.93
C LEU A 153 6.39 -8.64 -20.26
N LYS A 154 6.26 -9.08 -21.50
CA LYS A 154 5.20 -10.03 -21.92
C LYS A 154 5.74 -11.44 -21.93
#